data_80a2780d6b49ce14b59f38fef77542ae
#
_entry.id   80a2780d6b49ce14b59f38fef77542ae
#
_cell.length_a   1.000
_cell.length_b   1.000
_cell.length_c   1.000
_cell.angle_alpha   90.00
_cell.angle_beta   90.00
_cell.angle_gamma   90.00
#
_symmetry.space_group_name_H-M   'P 1'
#
loop_
_entity.id
_entity.type
_entity.pdbx_description
1 polymer ?
#
loop_
_entity_poly.entity_id
_entity_poly.type
_entity_poly.pdbx_seq_one_letter_code
_entity_poly.pdbx_strand_id
1 'polypeptide(L)'
;ARQMWTHEWWGQAAQAWTLRISDLVLEEASRGDSQAAALRIAALRGIEALPITLAAETLAARLIGLQALPPTEPEDALHVALATVSAAHYLVTWNFAHLVGPDTKLKLLDALRACGYRPPLLTTPEELLETMQ
;
A
#
# COMPACT_ATOMS: atom_id res chain seq x y z
N ALA A 1 8.81 -10.77 10.61
CA ALA A 1 7.83 -9.75 10.23
C ALA A 1 7.20 -10.05 8.87
N ARG A 2 8.01 -10.43 7.88
CA ARG A 2 7.50 -10.73 6.54
C ARG A 2 6.76 -12.07 6.45
N GLN A 3 6.86 -12.87 7.47
CA GLN A 3 6.08 -14.09 7.60
C GLN A 3 4.59 -13.83 7.76
N MET A 4 4.20 -12.58 7.93
CA MET A 4 2.79 -12.20 8.02
C MET A 4 2.04 -12.29 6.68
N TRP A 5 2.73 -12.61 5.59
CA TRP A 5 2.08 -13.02 4.35
C TRP A 5 1.46 -14.42 4.47
N THR A 6 1.04 -14.81 5.68
CA THR A 6 0.42 -16.09 5.93
C THR A 6 -1.09 -15.99 5.85
N HIS A 7 -1.72 -17.13 5.61
CA HIS A 7 -3.18 -17.23 5.63
C HIS A 7 -3.77 -16.74 6.95
N GLU A 8 -3.04 -16.95 8.04
CA GLU A 8 -3.49 -16.55 9.38
C GLU A 8 -3.67 -15.04 9.48
N TRP A 9 -2.65 -14.26 9.07
CA TRP A 9 -2.74 -12.81 9.12
C TRP A 9 -3.88 -12.30 8.22
N TRP A 10 -3.95 -12.80 6.98
CA TRP A 10 -4.97 -12.39 6.04
C TRP A 10 -6.38 -12.76 6.53
N GLY A 11 -6.52 -13.92 7.16
CA GLY A 11 -7.79 -14.36 7.73
C GLY A 11 -8.25 -13.45 8.86
N GLN A 12 -7.35 -13.07 9.76
CA GLN A 12 -7.67 -12.16 10.86
C GLN A 12 -8.00 -10.75 10.33
N ALA A 13 -7.22 -10.27 9.38
CA ALA A 13 -7.46 -8.95 8.79
C ALA A 13 -8.80 -8.89 8.07
N ALA A 14 -9.17 -9.95 7.35
CA ALA A 14 -10.42 -10.01 6.61
C ALA A 14 -11.65 -9.98 7.53
N GLN A 15 -11.51 -10.45 8.77
CA GLN A 15 -12.61 -10.39 9.76
C GLN A 15 -12.83 -8.97 10.29
N ALA A 16 -11.75 -8.21 10.43
CA ALA A 16 -11.80 -6.87 11.02
C ALA A 16 -11.92 -5.76 9.97
N TRP A 17 -11.44 -5.97 8.76
CA TRP A 17 -11.29 -4.94 7.74
C TRP A 17 -11.79 -5.42 6.38
N THR A 18 -12.23 -4.47 5.57
CA THR A 18 -12.47 -4.74 4.15
C THR A 18 -11.14 -4.61 3.42
N LEU A 19 -10.65 -5.72 2.89
CA LEU A 19 -9.34 -5.77 2.25
C LEU A 19 -9.44 -5.48 0.76
N ARG A 20 -8.45 -4.72 0.28
CA ARG A 20 -8.25 -4.45 -1.14
C ARG A 20 -6.76 -4.56 -1.44
N ILE A 21 -6.44 -5.00 -2.64
CA ILE A 21 -5.09 -4.93 -3.18
C ILE A 21 -5.18 -4.19 -4.52
N SER A 22 -4.03 -3.84 -5.08
CA SER A 22 -4.01 -3.25 -6.42
C SER A 22 -3.44 -4.26 -7.42
N ASP A 23 -3.66 -4.00 -8.70
CA ASP A 23 -2.99 -4.77 -9.76
C ASP A 23 -1.46 -4.68 -9.62
N LEU A 24 -0.95 -3.57 -9.08
CA LEU A 24 0.47 -3.43 -8.81
C LEU A 24 0.96 -4.45 -7.79
N VAL A 25 0.18 -4.70 -6.73
CA VAL A 25 0.51 -5.74 -5.75
C VAL A 25 0.56 -7.11 -6.39
N LEU A 26 -0.38 -7.40 -7.30
CA LEU A 26 -0.39 -8.68 -8.02
C LEU A 26 0.85 -8.81 -8.90
N GLU A 27 1.26 -7.76 -9.59
CA GLU A 27 2.48 -7.76 -10.39
C GLU A 27 3.70 -8.03 -9.53
N GLU A 28 3.81 -7.34 -8.40
CA GLU A 28 4.93 -7.53 -7.47
C GLU A 28 4.95 -8.93 -6.88
N ALA A 29 3.78 -9.44 -6.52
CA ALA A 29 3.65 -10.78 -5.93
C ALA A 29 4.03 -11.88 -6.93
N SER A 30 3.92 -11.62 -8.22
CA SER A 30 4.25 -12.59 -9.27
C SER A 30 5.73 -12.63 -9.63
N ARG A 31 6.54 -11.73 -9.06
CA ARG A 31 7.98 -11.63 -9.38
C ARG A 31 8.81 -12.63 -8.58
N GLY A 32 9.97 -12.96 -9.11
CA GLY A 32 10.96 -13.79 -8.44
C GLY A 32 10.71 -15.27 -8.63
N ASP A 33 11.11 -16.07 -7.63
CA ASP A 33 10.97 -17.51 -7.68
C ASP A 33 9.51 -17.93 -7.89
N SER A 34 9.29 -18.86 -8.83
CA SER A 34 7.93 -19.23 -9.22
C SER A 34 7.13 -19.90 -8.12
N GLN A 35 7.78 -20.68 -7.24
CA GLN A 35 7.10 -21.30 -6.11
C GLN A 35 6.69 -20.26 -5.07
N ALA A 36 7.60 -19.35 -4.74
CA ALA A 36 7.30 -18.28 -3.80
C ALA A 36 6.23 -17.35 -4.35
N ALA A 37 6.28 -17.03 -5.64
CA ALA A 37 5.26 -16.23 -6.30
C ALA A 37 3.89 -16.90 -6.24
N ALA A 38 3.82 -18.20 -6.50
CA ALA A 38 2.57 -18.95 -6.44
C ALA A 38 1.94 -18.91 -5.04
N LEU A 39 2.77 -19.00 -3.98
CA LEU A 39 2.29 -18.92 -2.61
C LEU A 39 1.74 -17.52 -2.28
N ARG A 40 2.44 -16.47 -2.75
CA ARG A 40 1.97 -15.09 -2.53
C ARG A 40 0.65 -14.83 -3.26
N ILE A 41 0.55 -15.26 -4.51
CA ILE A 41 -0.69 -15.11 -5.29
C ILE A 41 -1.84 -15.87 -4.64
N ALA A 42 -1.58 -17.09 -4.15
CA ALA A 42 -2.58 -17.88 -3.46
C ALA A 42 -3.10 -17.19 -2.19
N ALA A 43 -2.20 -16.52 -1.45
CA ALA A 43 -2.58 -15.79 -0.24
C ALA A 43 -3.50 -14.59 -0.55
N LEU A 44 -3.42 -14.04 -1.76
CA LEU A 44 -4.21 -12.89 -2.19
C LEU A 44 -5.53 -13.29 -2.86
N ARG A 45 -5.78 -14.57 -3.01
CA ARG A 45 -7.00 -15.08 -3.67
C ARG A 45 -8.24 -14.64 -2.91
N GLY A 46 -9.23 -14.14 -3.64
CA GLY A 46 -10.48 -13.69 -3.06
C GLY A 46 -10.48 -12.25 -2.58
N ILE A 47 -9.32 -11.57 -2.62
CA ILE A 47 -9.25 -10.16 -2.28
C ILE A 47 -9.47 -9.35 -3.56
N GLU A 48 -10.35 -8.35 -3.49
CA GLU A 48 -10.64 -7.50 -4.65
C GLU A 48 -9.38 -6.73 -5.07
N ALA A 49 -9.06 -6.80 -6.37
CA ALA A 49 -7.93 -6.08 -6.94
C ALA A 49 -8.42 -4.79 -7.59
N LEU A 50 -7.84 -3.67 -7.16
CA LEU A 50 -8.15 -2.36 -7.73
C LEU A 50 -7.28 -2.11 -8.95
N PRO A 51 -7.85 -1.64 -10.05
CA PRO A 51 -7.05 -1.35 -11.25
C PRO A 51 -6.18 -0.11 -11.04
N ILE A 52 -5.07 -0.05 -11.77
CA ILE A 52 -4.24 1.14 -11.83
C ILE A 52 -4.93 2.14 -12.73
N THR A 53 -5.36 3.27 -12.14
CA THR A 53 -6.12 4.29 -12.88
C THR A 53 -5.23 5.45 -13.30
N LEU A 54 -5.70 6.22 -14.28
CA LEU A 54 -5.00 7.45 -14.69
C LEU A 54 -4.92 8.45 -13.52
N ALA A 55 -5.99 8.54 -12.71
CA ALA A 55 -5.99 9.42 -11.54
C ALA A 55 -4.88 9.04 -10.56
N ALA A 56 -4.66 7.76 -10.33
CA ALA A 56 -3.60 7.30 -9.44
C ALA A 56 -2.22 7.58 -10.03
N GLU A 57 -2.03 7.33 -11.32
CA GLU A 57 -0.76 7.62 -11.99
C GLU A 57 -0.45 9.12 -11.96
N THR A 58 -1.45 9.97 -12.17
CA THR A 58 -1.31 11.42 -12.12
C THR A 58 -0.92 11.89 -10.71
N LEU A 59 -1.60 11.34 -9.70
CA LEU A 59 -1.29 11.68 -8.31
C LEU A 59 0.13 11.21 -7.94
N ALA A 60 0.51 10.00 -8.34
CA ALA A 60 1.86 9.49 -8.07
C ALA A 60 2.93 10.41 -8.65
N ALA A 61 2.74 10.86 -9.89
CA ALA A 61 3.66 11.80 -10.53
C ALA A 61 3.74 13.13 -9.76
N ARG A 62 2.60 13.63 -9.27
CA ARG A 62 2.58 14.88 -8.48
C ARG A 62 3.30 14.72 -7.14
N LEU A 63 3.14 13.58 -6.49
CA LEU A 63 3.82 13.32 -5.21
C LEU A 63 5.35 13.34 -5.39
N ILE A 64 5.84 12.79 -6.47
CA ILE A 64 7.25 12.83 -6.81
C ILE A 64 7.67 14.26 -7.15
N GLY A 65 6.88 14.97 -7.95
CA GLY A 65 7.15 16.36 -8.34
C GLY A 65 7.17 17.32 -7.16
N LEU A 66 6.36 17.04 -6.13
CA LEU A 66 6.32 17.82 -4.90
C LEU A 66 7.39 17.38 -3.90
N GLN A 67 8.23 16.43 -4.28
CA GLN A 67 9.30 15.91 -3.45
C GLN A 67 8.79 15.22 -2.16
N ALA A 68 7.56 14.74 -2.18
CA ALA A 68 6.99 13.99 -1.07
C ALA A 68 7.51 12.56 -1.03
N LEU A 69 7.92 12.02 -2.17
CA LEU A 69 8.49 10.69 -2.31
C LEU A 69 9.65 10.76 -3.32
N PRO A 70 10.68 9.91 -3.15
CA PRO A 70 11.84 9.95 -4.05
C PRO A 70 11.50 9.42 -5.44
N PRO A 71 12.07 10.01 -6.50
CA PRO A 71 11.84 9.56 -7.88
C PRO A 71 12.45 8.19 -8.17
N THR A 72 13.34 7.71 -7.32
CA THR A 72 13.95 6.38 -7.43
C THR A 72 13.01 5.25 -7.01
N GLU A 73 11.88 5.59 -6.38
CA GLU A 73 10.91 4.62 -5.86
C GLU A 73 9.52 4.92 -6.41
N PRO A 74 9.32 4.84 -7.74
CA PRO A 74 8.04 5.20 -8.32
C PRO A 74 6.89 4.26 -7.93
N GLU A 75 7.20 3.01 -7.60
CA GLU A 75 6.17 2.08 -7.15
C GLU A 75 5.60 2.47 -5.79
N ASP A 76 6.41 3.01 -4.89
CA ASP A 76 5.94 3.50 -3.60
C ASP A 76 4.93 4.64 -3.79
N ALA A 77 5.25 5.58 -4.69
CA ALA A 77 4.34 6.66 -5.01
C ALA A 77 3.02 6.14 -5.58
N LEU A 78 3.08 5.14 -6.43
CA LEU A 78 1.88 4.56 -7.03
C LEU A 78 1.03 3.81 -5.99
N HIS A 79 1.64 3.09 -5.05
CA HIS A 79 0.90 2.44 -3.96
C HIS A 79 0.15 3.47 -3.11
N VAL A 80 0.82 4.54 -2.73
CA VAL A 80 0.19 5.61 -1.96
C VAL A 80 -0.95 6.25 -2.76
N ALA A 81 -0.72 6.53 -4.03
CA ALA A 81 -1.71 7.15 -4.90
C ALA A 81 -2.94 6.25 -5.08
N LEU A 82 -2.75 4.96 -5.29
CA LEU A 82 -3.85 4.02 -5.44
C LEU A 82 -4.72 3.96 -4.18
N ALA A 83 -4.10 3.87 -3.02
CA ALA A 83 -4.82 3.88 -1.75
C ALA A 83 -5.59 5.19 -1.56
N THR A 84 -4.98 6.31 -1.90
CA THR A 84 -5.58 7.63 -1.73
C THR A 84 -6.77 7.84 -2.65
N VAL A 85 -6.61 7.53 -3.94
CA VAL A 85 -7.66 7.72 -4.95
C VAL A 85 -8.84 6.80 -4.69
N SER A 86 -8.59 5.59 -4.19
CA SER A 86 -9.65 4.65 -3.84
C SER A 86 -10.32 4.95 -2.50
N ALA A 87 -9.90 6.02 -1.82
CA ALA A 87 -10.43 6.45 -0.53
C ALA A 87 -10.24 5.42 0.59
N ALA A 88 -9.13 4.68 0.55
CA ALA A 88 -8.80 3.73 1.58
C ALA A 88 -8.54 4.46 2.91
N HIS A 89 -8.96 3.85 4.01
CA HIS A 89 -8.69 4.39 5.34
C HIS A 89 -7.24 4.13 5.75
N TYR A 90 -6.71 2.97 5.35
CA TYR A 90 -5.37 2.53 5.72
C TYR A 90 -4.61 2.05 4.50
N LEU A 91 -3.33 2.36 4.45
CA LEU A 91 -2.38 1.72 3.53
C LEU A 91 -1.42 0.90 4.37
N VAL A 92 -1.44 -0.41 4.17
CA VAL A 92 -0.63 -1.35 4.94
C VAL A 92 0.54 -1.81 4.09
N THR A 93 1.74 -1.63 4.58
CA THR A 93 2.94 -2.06 3.85
C THR A 93 4.09 -2.34 4.82
N TRP A 94 4.96 -3.27 4.44
CA TRP A 94 6.20 -3.54 5.16
C TRP A 94 7.34 -2.65 4.71
N ASN A 95 7.26 -2.12 3.49
CA ASN A 95 8.37 -1.39 2.88
C ASN A 95 8.29 0.09 3.20
N PHE A 96 8.51 0.41 4.47
CA PHE A 96 8.38 1.75 4.97
C PHE A 96 9.68 2.53 5.13
N ALA A 97 10.79 2.00 4.65
CA ALA A 97 12.07 2.71 4.82
C ALA A 97 11.96 4.17 4.36
N HIS A 98 11.12 4.44 3.36
CA HIS A 98 10.91 5.79 2.80
C HIS A 98 9.68 6.50 3.36
N LEU A 99 8.79 5.78 4.05
CA LEU A 99 7.48 6.30 4.44
C LEU A 99 7.31 6.47 5.94
N VAL A 100 8.18 5.89 6.75
CA VAL A 100 8.00 5.81 8.21
C VAL A 100 8.63 6.95 8.97
N GLY A 101 9.64 7.62 8.41
CA GLY A 101 10.26 8.75 9.07
C GLY A 101 9.22 9.85 9.33
N PRO A 102 9.24 10.49 10.51
CA PRO A 102 8.23 11.53 10.83
C PRO A 102 8.18 12.63 9.79
N ASP A 103 9.33 13.06 9.31
CA ASP A 103 9.41 14.14 8.30
C ASP A 103 8.82 13.70 6.97
N THR A 104 9.10 12.47 6.54
CA THR A 104 8.56 11.91 5.30
C THR A 104 7.05 11.77 5.37
N LYS A 105 6.54 11.23 6.49
CA LYS A 105 5.09 11.12 6.70
C LYS A 105 4.41 12.47 6.63
N LEU A 106 4.97 13.48 7.29
CA LEU A 106 4.38 14.80 7.32
C LEU A 106 4.35 15.44 5.92
N LYS A 107 5.45 15.35 5.20
CA LYS A 107 5.52 15.84 3.81
C LYS A 107 4.49 15.17 2.93
N LEU A 108 4.36 13.86 3.07
CA LEU A 108 3.43 13.08 2.26
C LEU A 108 1.98 13.47 2.56
N LEU A 109 1.63 13.60 3.83
CA LEU A 109 0.29 14.01 4.23
C LEU A 109 -0.04 15.39 3.69
N ASP A 110 0.89 16.34 3.81
CA ASP A 110 0.70 17.70 3.31
C ASP A 110 0.53 17.73 1.79
N ALA A 111 1.33 16.94 1.07
CA ALA A 111 1.25 16.86 -0.39
C ALA A 111 -0.10 16.28 -0.84
N LEU A 112 -0.59 15.24 -0.17
CA LEU A 112 -1.87 14.63 -0.51
C LEU A 112 -3.02 15.61 -0.27
N ARG A 113 -3.00 16.34 0.84
CA ARG A 113 -3.99 17.37 1.12
C ARG A 113 -3.92 18.51 0.10
N ALA A 114 -2.72 18.92 -0.29
CA ALA A 114 -2.54 19.94 -1.30
C ALA A 114 -3.10 19.51 -2.66
N CYS A 115 -3.11 18.21 -2.94
CA CYS A 115 -3.71 17.66 -4.15
C CYS A 115 -5.23 17.48 -4.03
N GLY A 116 -5.83 17.81 -2.88
CA GLY A 116 -7.27 17.75 -2.67
C GLY A 116 -7.78 16.41 -2.17
N TYR A 117 -6.91 15.56 -1.64
CA TYR A 117 -7.31 14.23 -1.15
C TYR A 117 -7.21 14.12 0.35
N ARG A 118 -8.03 13.25 0.92
CA ARG A 118 -7.89 12.82 2.31
C ARG A 118 -6.80 11.75 2.35
N PRO A 119 -5.73 11.93 3.14
CA PRO A 119 -4.67 10.93 3.20
C PRO A 119 -5.13 9.65 3.89
N PRO A 120 -4.72 8.46 3.40
CA PRO A 120 -4.87 7.24 4.16
C PRO A 120 -3.88 7.23 5.32
N LEU A 121 -4.18 6.49 6.37
CA LEU A 121 -3.24 6.27 7.45
C LEU A 121 -2.24 5.18 7.03
N LEU A 122 -0.96 5.50 7.06
CA LEU A 122 0.10 4.55 6.73
C LEU A 122 0.40 3.69 7.94
N THR A 123 0.38 2.38 7.77
CA THR A 123 0.60 1.46 8.88
C THR A 123 1.34 0.21 8.42
N THR A 124 1.96 -0.49 9.36
CA THR A 124 2.54 -1.81 9.10
C THR A 124 1.51 -2.88 9.43
N PRO A 125 1.69 -4.11 8.91
CA PRO A 125 0.83 -5.22 9.30
C PRO A 125 0.84 -5.47 10.80
N GLU A 126 1.98 -5.32 11.46
CA GLU A 126 2.11 -5.50 12.90
C GLU A 126 1.27 -4.49 13.67
N GLU A 127 1.38 -3.21 13.29
CA GLU A 127 0.61 -2.15 13.93
C GLU A 127 -0.89 -2.36 13.75
N LEU A 128 -1.30 -2.77 12.55
CA LEU A 128 -2.71 -3.03 12.27
C LEU A 128 -3.22 -4.21 13.10
N LEU A 129 -2.41 -5.25 13.25
CA LEU A 129 -2.76 -6.42 14.04
C LEU A 129 -2.96 -6.05 15.52
N GLU A 130 -2.14 -5.15 16.05
CA GLU A 130 -2.28 -4.67 17.42
C GLU A 130 -3.64 -4.02 17.66
N THR A 131 -4.18 -3.32 16.67
CA THR A 131 -5.50 -2.68 16.84
C THR A 131 -6.64 -3.68 16.83
N MET A 132 -6.41 -4.90 16.39
CA MET A 132 -7.43 -5.97 16.36
C MET A 132 -7.52 -6.76 17.65
N GLN A 133 -6.59 -6.54 18.59
CA GLN A 133 -6.53 -7.29 19.85
C GLN A 133 -7.26 -6.59 20.99
#